data_ce366a140730637852cc33104cbdea5f
#
_entry.id   ce366a140730637852cc33104cbdea5f
#
_cell.length_a   1.000
_cell.length_b   1.000
_cell.length_c   1.000
_cell.angle_alpha   90.00
_cell.angle_beta   90.00
_cell.angle_gamma   90.00
#
_symmetry.space_group_name_H-M   'P 1'
#
loop_
_entity.id
_entity.type
_entity.pdbx_description
1 polymer ?
#
loop_
_entity_poly.entity_id
_entity_poly.type
_entity_poly.pdbx_seq_one_letter_code
_entity_poly.pdbx_strand_id
1 'polypeptide(L)'
;MAGTTSHPPNRAAVAFYARAMAFASLRDLVAGGGVAVLTGAGISTGSGIPDYRGPNGSLRRHTPMTYQQFTRDAESRRRYWARSHVGWHHVARARPNPGHRALAELEAAGLLDGVVTQNVDGLHSAAGSQRVIDLHGNLARVRCRSCGVMGTRADLDRRLRAANPGFGLRFAAGPLGAEVNPDGDVTLADREIADFVMVGCPGCEGDLEPDVVFFGATVPPERLASAVTLLSSARALLVLGSSLAVMSGYRFVLRAAELGIPVGIVNQGPTRGDTRAVFTLDAQLSAVLPRLSAELLGAAAR
;
A
#
# COMPACT_ATOMS: atom_id res chain seq x y z
N MET A 1 3.94 -34.65 52.22
CA MET A 1 3.58 -33.41 51.52
C MET A 1 4.25 -33.44 50.15
N ALA A 2 3.51 -33.74 49.09
CA ALA A 2 4.03 -33.79 47.72
C ALA A 2 3.87 -32.37 47.12
N GLY A 3 5.01 -31.71 46.91
CA GLY A 3 5.03 -30.38 46.25
C GLY A 3 4.72 -30.53 44.76
N THR A 4 3.59 -30.02 44.34
CA THR A 4 3.23 -29.87 42.92
C THR A 4 4.10 -28.78 42.30
N THR A 5 5.17 -29.20 41.57
CA THR A 5 5.95 -28.28 40.73
C THR A 5 5.10 -27.88 39.53
N SER A 6 4.44 -26.73 39.58
CA SER A 6 3.81 -26.12 38.42
C SER A 6 4.88 -25.68 37.42
N HIS A 7 5.02 -26.43 36.32
CA HIS A 7 5.86 -26.00 35.19
C HIS A 7 5.24 -24.76 34.57
N PRO A 8 6.01 -23.68 34.25
CA PRO A 8 5.50 -22.56 33.52
C PRO A 8 4.98 -23.02 32.14
N PRO A 9 3.87 -22.45 31.66
CA PRO A 9 3.29 -22.86 30.38
C PRO A 9 4.32 -22.67 29.25
N ASN A 10 4.38 -23.64 28.34
CA ASN A 10 5.27 -23.62 27.19
C ASN A 10 4.99 -22.35 26.35
N ARG A 11 5.97 -21.46 26.24
CA ARG A 11 5.86 -20.19 25.51
C ARG A 11 5.37 -20.37 24.06
N ALA A 12 5.77 -21.44 23.39
CA ALA A 12 5.32 -21.77 22.04
C ALA A 12 3.82 -22.12 21.99
N ALA A 13 3.32 -22.87 22.98
CA ALA A 13 1.91 -23.19 23.08
C ALA A 13 1.07 -21.92 23.36
N VAL A 14 1.52 -21.05 24.27
CA VAL A 14 0.82 -19.75 24.54
C VAL A 14 0.76 -18.90 23.29
N ALA A 15 1.85 -18.76 22.53
CA ALA A 15 1.87 -17.99 21.29
C ALA A 15 0.96 -18.61 20.22
N PHE A 16 0.90 -19.92 20.11
CA PHE A 16 0.01 -20.63 19.19
C PHE A 16 -1.47 -20.36 19.50
N TYR A 17 -1.87 -20.49 20.77
CA TYR A 17 -3.24 -20.20 21.21
C TYR A 17 -3.62 -18.73 21.01
N ALA A 18 -2.75 -17.80 21.36
CA ALA A 18 -2.97 -16.37 21.16
C ALA A 18 -3.21 -16.05 19.66
N ARG A 19 -2.43 -16.66 18.77
CA ARG A 19 -2.57 -16.47 17.32
C ARG A 19 -3.86 -17.12 16.79
N ALA A 20 -4.26 -18.28 17.29
CA ALA A 20 -5.51 -18.92 16.92
C ALA A 20 -6.73 -18.08 17.36
N MET A 21 -6.70 -17.53 18.57
CA MET A 21 -7.75 -16.63 19.09
C MET A 21 -7.84 -15.34 18.27
N ALA A 22 -6.69 -14.71 17.93
CA ALA A 22 -6.66 -13.52 17.10
C ALA A 22 -7.20 -13.79 15.68
N PHE A 23 -6.93 -14.96 15.10
CA PHE A 23 -7.53 -15.35 13.82
C PHE A 23 -9.05 -15.59 13.92
N ALA A 24 -9.53 -16.19 15.01
CA ALA A 24 -10.96 -16.32 15.26
C ALA A 24 -11.64 -14.95 15.36
N SER A 25 -11.04 -14.00 16.09
CA SER A 25 -11.53 -12.61 16.18
C SER A 25 -11.57 -11.92 14.82
N LEU A 26 -10.56 -12.14 13.96
CA LEU A 26 -10.54 -11.64 12.58
C LEU A 26 -11.70 -12.20 11.77
N ARG A 27 -11.91 -13.52 11.83
CA ARG A 27 -13.01 -14.19 11.13
C ARG A 27 -14.37 -13.65 11.58
N ASP A 28 -14.58 -13.55 12.88
CA ASP A 28 -15.86 -13.12 13.45
C ASP A 28 -16.15 -11.63 13.14
N LEU A 29 -15.11 -10.78 13.12
CA LEU A 29 -15.21 -9.39 12.72
C LEU A 29 -15.66 -9.27 11.25
N VAL A 30 -15.09 -10.09 10.34
CA VAL A 30 -15.40 -10.03 8.90
C VAL A 30 -16.74 -10.73 8.60
N ALA A 31 -17.05 -11.86 9.25
CA ALA A 31 -18.29 -12.60 9.06
C ALA A 31 -19.56 -11.76 9.30
N GLY A 32 -19.47 -10.75 10.15
CA GLY A 32 -20.58 -9.81 10.41
C GLY A 32 -20.88 -8.83 9.26
N GLY A 33 -20.05 -8.77 8.21
CA GLY A 33 -20.19 -7.81 7.11
C GLY A 33 -19.95 -6.35 7.52
N GLY A 34 -20.14 -5.43 6.60
CA GLY A 34 -20.01 -3.98 6.84
C GLY A 34 -18.61 -3.57 7.27
N VAL A 35 -17.56 -4.15 6.69
CA VAL A 35 -16.16 -3.89 7.08
C VAL A 35 -15.48 -2.97 6.08
N ALA A 36 -15.02 -1.80 6.55
CA ALA A 36 -14.09 -0.97 5.80
C ALA A 36 -12.66 -1.50 5.99
N VAL A 37 -11.90 -1.60 4.90
CA VAL A 37 -10.52 -2.08 4.94
C VAL A 37 -9.55 -0.92 4.71
N LEU A 38 -8.51 -0.79 5.54
CA LEU A 38 -7.37 0.12 5.33
C LEU A 38 -6.12 -0.72 5.04
N THR A 39 -5.53 -0.57 3.85
CA THR A 39 -4.30 -1.30 3.51
C THR A 39 -3.06 -0.41 3.43
N GLY A 40 -1.90 -1.00 3.68
CA GLY A 40 -0.58 -0.39 3.49
C GLY A 40 0.36 -1.32 2.72
N ALA A 41 1.63 -0.91 2.58
CA ALA A 41 2.61 -1.59 1.71
C ALA A 41 2.85 -3.07 2.06
N GLY A 42 2.59 -3.49 3.30
CA GLY A 42 2.73 -4.88 3.71
C GLY A 42 1.85 -5.87 2.96
N ILE A 43 0.73 -5.45 2.34
CA ILE A 43 -0.07 -6.34 1.51
C ILE A 43 0.60 -6.63 0.16
N SER A 44 1.39 -5.70 -0.36
CA SER A 44 2.01 -5.80 -1.69
C SER A 44 3.38 -6.50 -1.70
N THR A 45 3.93 -6.86 -0.52
CA THR A 45 5.21 -7.58 -0.42
C THR A 45 5.17 -8.94 -1.15
N GLY A 46 4.06 -9.66 -1.06
CA GLY A 46 3.82 -10.90 -1.81
C GLY A 46 3.64 -10.71 -3.33
N SER A 47 3.61 -9.47 -3.83
CA SER A 47 3.60 -9.10 -5.25
C SER A 47 4.97 -8.62 -5.73
N GLY A 48 6.01 -8.70 -4.90
CA GLY A 48 7.36 -8.24 -5.20
C GLY A 48 7.58 -6.74 -5.01
N ILE A 49 6.60 -5.99 -4.49
CA ILE A 49 6.76 -4.58 -4.13
C ILE A 49 7.18 -4.51 -2.65
N PRO A 50 8.36 -3.94 -2.32
CA PRO A 50 8.83 -3.86 -0.95
C PRO A 50 7.93 -2.97 -0.09
N ASP A 51 8.02 -3.12 1.22
CA ASP A 51 7.42 -2.17 2.14
C ASP A 51 8.40 -1.08 2.59
N TYR A 52 7.89 -0.06 3.30
CA TYR A 52 8.70 1.04 3.81
C TYR A 52 9.42 0.71 5.13
N ARG A 53 8.79 -0.03 6.04
CA ARG A 53 9.16 -0.12 7.47
C ARG A 53 9.24 -1.53 8.04
N GLY A 54 8.91 -2.55 7.26
CA GLY A 54 9.04 -3.95 7.67
C GLY A 54 10.50 -4.36 7.93
N PRO A 55 10.75 -5.62 8.21
CA PRO A 55 12.10 -6.13 8.51
C PRO A 55 13.16 -5.72 7.48
N ASN A 56 12.76 -5.65 6.20
CA ASN A 56 13.59 -5.23 5.06
C ASN A 56 13.15 -3.89 4.46
N GLY A 57 12.50 -3.04 5.24
CA GLY A 57 11.86 -1.81 4.78
C GLY A 57 12.83 -0.82 4.11
N SER A 58 12.39 -0.21 3.01
CA SER A 58 13.21 0.65 2.15
C SER A 58 13.69 1.93 2.83
N LEU A 59 12.94 2.48 3.80
CA LEU A 59 13.35 3.69 4.54
C LEU A 59 14.66 3.56 5.34
N ARG A 60 15.17 2.35 5.50
CA ARG A 60 16.51 2.13 6.08
C ARG A 60 17.64 2.51 5.12
N ARG A 61 17.37 2.54 3.82
CA ARG A 61 18.36 2.71 2.75
C ARG A 61 18.05 3.85 1.79
N HIS A 62 16.79 4.29 1.75
CA HIS A 62 16.29 5.28 0.81
C HIS A 62 15.43 6.33 1.51
N THR A 63 15.62 7.60 1.14
CA THR A 63 14.76 8.70 1.56
C THR A 63 13.88 9.09 0.37
N PRO A 64 12.55 8.87 0.45
CA PRO A 64 11.64 9.25 -0.61
C PRO A 64 11.67 10.75 -0.88
N MET A 65 11.48 11.16 -2.14
CA MET A 65 11.38 12.57 -2.51
C MET A 65 10.17 13.22 -1.83
N THR A 66 10.37 14.41 -1.27
CA THR A 66 9.29 15.20 -0.68
C THR A 66 8.58 16.04 -1.74
N TYR A 67 7.34 16.46 -1.45
CA TYR A 67 6.59 17.38 -2.29
C TYR A 67 7.34 18.68 -2.54
N GLN A 68 7.95 19.23 -1.50
CA GLN A 68 8.73 20.47 -1.58
C GLN A 68 9.95 20.33 -2.51
N GLN A 69 10.63 19.19 -2.48
CA GLN A 69 11.73 18.91 -3.41
C GLN A 69 11.22 18.79 -4.84
N PHE A 70 10.17 18.02 -5.09
CA PHE A 70 9.61 17.85 -6.43
C PHE A 70 9.13 19.16 -7.04
N THR A 71 8.49 20.03 -6.25
CA THR A 71 7.91 21.29 -6.72
C THR A 71 8.93 22.42 -6.87
N ARG A 72 10.06 22.34 -6.17
CA ARG A 72 11.06 23.40 -6.03
C ARG A 72 11.69 23.80 -7.37
N ASP A 73 12.17 22.83 -8.14
CA ASP A 73 12.99 23.10 -9.33
C ASP A 73 12.90 21.96 -10.36
N ALA A 74 13.35 22.27 -11.60
CA ALA A 74 13.37 21.33 -12.70
C ALA A 74 14.35 20.16 -12.48
N GLU A 75 15.47 20.38 -11.77
CA GLU A 75 16.47 19.36 -11.49
C GLU A 75 15.89 18.25 -10.58
N SER A 76 15.17 18.65 -9.54
CA SER A 76 14.48 17.69 -8.66
C SER A 76 13.42 16.89 -9.42
N ARG A 77 12.67 17.51 -10.35
CA ARG A 77 11.72 16.81 -11.22
C ARG A 77 12.41 15.85 -12.19
N ARG A 78 13.55 16.27 -12.80
CA ARG A 78 14.37 15.41 -13.65
C ARG A 78 14.85 14.18 -12.89
N ARG A 79 15.37 14.36 -11.69
CA ARG A 79 15.78 13.27 -10.79
C ARG A 79 14.65 12.31 -10.50
N TYR A 80 13.47 12.83 -10.17
CA TYR A 80 12.29 12.01 -9.95
C TYR A 80 11.92 11.19 -11.20
N TRP A 81 11.79 11.84 -12.35
CA TRP A 81 11.35 11.17 -13.56
C TRP A 81 12.36 10.15 -14.10
N ALA A 82 13.65 10.42 -13.98
CA ALA A 82 14.70 9.47 -14.35
C ALA A 82 14.64 8.18 -13.50
N ARG A 83 14.55 8.33 -12.18
CA ARG A 83 14.43 7.22 -11.24
C ARG A 83 13.13 6.45 -11.44
N SER A 84 12.01 7.17 -11.52
CA SER A 84 10.69 6.59 -11.77
C SER A 84 10.61 5.90 -13.14
N HIS A 85 11.32 6.39 -14.17
CA HIS A 85 11.36 5.74 -15.49
C HIS A 85 12.01 4.36 -15.41
N VAL A 86 13.09 4.20 -14.66
CA VAL A 86 13.75 2.90 -14.44
C VAL A 86 12.86 1.98 -13.59
N GLY A 87 12.32 2.48 -12.48
CA GLY A 87 11.55 1.67 -11.52
C GLY A 87 10.14 1.32 -11.98
N TRP A 88 9.54 2.13 -12.87
CA TRP A 88 8.17 1.93 -13.36
C TRP A 88 7.89 0.53 -13.90
N HIS A 89 8.83 -0.05 -14.64
CA HIS A 89 8.65 -1.38 -15.23
C HIS A 89 8.41 -2.47 -14.19
N HIS A 90 8.99 -2.32 -13.00
CA HIS A 90 8.77 -3.25 -11.90
C HIS A 90 7.33 -3.15 -11.38
N VAL A 91 6.86 -1.94 -11.10
CA VAL A 91 5.49 -1.71 -10.63
C VAL A 91 4.45 -2.12 -11.68
N ALA A 92 4.68 -1.75 -12.97
CA ALA A 92 3.77 -2.09 -14.06
C ALA A 92 3.65 -3.60 -14.33
N ARG A 93 4.66 -4.40 -13.96
CA ARG A 93 4.67 -5.86 -14.10
C ARG A 93 4.15 -6.58 -12.85
N ALA A 94 4.05 -5.90 -11.71
CA ALA A 94 3.53 -6.49 -10.50
C ALA A 94 2.11 -7.04 -10.74
N ARG A 95 1.80 -8.14 -10.07
CA ARG A 95 0.48 -8.80 -10.18
C ARG A 95 -0.15 -8.89 -8.79
N PRO A 96 -1.47 -8.80 -8.70
CA PRO A 96 -2.17 -9.06 -7.44
C PRO A 96 -1.77 -10.41 -6.86
N ASN A 97 -1.41 -10.43 -5.59
CA ASN A 97 -1.13 -11.66 -4.86
C ASN A 97 -2.40 -12.28 -4.27
N PRO A 98 -2.35 -13.49 -3.68
CA PRO A 98 -3.52 -14.13 -3.08
C PRO A 98 -4.26 -13.27 -2.04
N GLY A 99 -3.55 -12.39 -1.30
CA GLY A 99 -4.19 -11.49 -0.34
C GLY A 99 -5.09 -10.44 -1.00
N HIS A 100 -4.65 -9.86 -2.12
CA HIS A 100 -5.49 -8.91 -2.89
C HIS A 100 -6.73 -9.60 -3.46
N ARG A 101 -6.60 -10.81 -4.00
CA ARG A 101 -7.74 -11.59 -4.54
C ARG A 101 -8.73 -11.96 -3.46
N ALA A 102 -8.25 -12.40 -2.29
CA ALA A 102 -9.11 -12.71 -1.16
C ALA A 102 -9.96 -11.51 -0.71
N LEU A 103 -9.40 -10.29 -0.72
CA LEU A 103 -10.18 -9.08 -0.41
C LEU A 103 -11.25 -8.80 -1.47
N ALA A 104 -10.94 -8.98 -2.75
CA ALA A 104 -11.92 -8.82 -3.84
C ALA A 104 -13.04 -9.87 -3.74
N GLU A 105 -12.73 -11.12 -3.38
CA GLU A 105 -13.71 -12.19 -3.15
C GLU A 105 -14.64 -11.87 -1.96
N LEU A 106 -14.07 -11.40 -0.84
CA LEU A 106 -14.85 -11.02 0.34
C LEU A 106 -15.73 -9.79 0.08
N GLU A 107 -15.23 -8.81 -0.71
CA GLU A 107 -16.02 -7.66 -1.15
C GLU A 107 -17.18 -8.10 -2.05
N ALA A 108 -16.93 -8.97 -3.03
CA ALA A 108 -17.95 -9.52 -3.92
C ALA A 108 -19.04 -10.31 -3.15
N ALA A 109 -18.69 -10.93 -2.03
CA ALA A 109 -19.61 -11.61 -1.12
C ALA A 109 -20.36 -10.66 -0.18
N GLY A 110 -20.14 -9.35 -0.24
CA GLY A 110 -20.81 -8.35 0.60
C GLY A 110 -20.30 -8.28 2.04
N LEU A 111 -19.16 -8.90 2.34
CA LEU A 111 -18.56 -8.87 3.67
C LEU A 111 -17.70 -7.62 3.90
N LEU A 112 -17.13 -7.04 2.84
CA LEU A 112 -16.36 -5.81 2.89
C LEU A 112 -17.10 -4.70 2.15
N ASP A 113 -17.11 -3.49 2.72
CA ASP A 113 -17.73 -2.29 2.12
C ASP A 113 -16.83 -1.60 1.11
N GLY A 114 -15.55 -1.93 1.11
CA GLY A 114 -14.53 -1.39 0.22
C GLY A 114 -13.17 -1.24 0.87
N VAL A 115 -12.20 -0.81 0.07
CA VAL A 115 -10.79 -0.68 0.45
C VAL A 115 -10.32 0.76 0.34
N VAL A 116 -9.80 1.31 1.43
CA VAL A 116 -8.96 2.52 1.43
C VAL A 116 -7.52 2.04 1.40
N THR A 117 -6.78 2.34 0.33
CA THR A 117 -5.37 1.93 0.25
C THR A 117 -4.42 3.11 0.35
N GLN A 118 -3.36 2.95 1.14
CA GLN A 118 -2.22 3.86 1.18
C GLN A 118 -1.23 3.60 0.03
N ASN A 119 -1.38 2.44 -0.63
CA ASN A 119 -0.51 2.02 -1.72
C ASN A 119 -0.85 2.76 -3.02
N VAL A 120 0.16 2.91 -3.87
CA VAL A 120 0.06 3.61 -5.17
C VAL A 120 0.19 2.65 -6.37
N ASP A 121 0.18 1.35 -6.12
CA ASP A 121 0.48 0.28 -7.10
C ASP A 121 -0.73 -0.16 -7.96
N GLY A 122 -1.96 0.17 -7.54
CA GLY A 122 -3.18 -0.19 -8.24
C GLY A 122 -3.59 -1.66 -8.15
N LEU A 123 -2.94 -2.46 -7.27
CA LEU A 123 -3.15 -3.91 -7.25
C LEU A 123 -4.51 -4.35 -6.71
N HIS A 124 -5.17 -3.56 -5.87
CA HIS A 124 -6.55 -3.87 -5.41
C HIS A 124 -7.53 -3.85 -6.58
N SER A 125 -7.53 -2.78 -7.39
CA SER A 125 -8.38 -2.69 -8.59
C SER A 125 -8.03 -3.78 -9.61
N ALA A 126 -6.74 -4.07 -9.80
CA ALA A 126 -6.28 -5.15 -10.67
C ALA A 126 -6.66 -6.55 -10.16
N ALA A 127 -6.92 -6.71 -8.86
CA ALA A 127 -7.42 -7.95 -8.26
C ALA A 127 -8.93 -8.15 -8.43
N GLY A 128 -9.67 -7.11 -8.82
CA GLY A 128 -11.12 -7.14 -8.99
C GLY A 128 -11.92 -6.42 -7.90
N SER A 129 -11.27 -5.79 -6.90
CA SER A 129 -11.97 -4.94 -5.93
C SER A 129 -12.65 -3.78 -6.64
N GLN A 130 -13.94 -3.55 -6.32
CA GLN A 130 -14.78 -2.58 -7.01
C GLN A 130 -14.76 -1.20 -6.34
N ARG A 131 -14.76 -1.17 -5.02
CA ARG A 131 -14.77 0.07 -4.24
C ARG A 131 -13.40 0.32 -3.61
N VAL A 132 -12.48 0.85 -4.42
CA VAL A 132 -11.10 1.17 -4.00
C VAL A 132 -10.91 2.67 -3.96
N ILE A 133 -10.44 3.18 -2.82
CA ILE A 133 -10.05 4.58 -2.64
C ILE A 133 -8.53 4.65 -2.53
N ASP A 134 -7.88 5.10 -3.60
CA ASP A 134 -6.42 5.35 -3.66
C ASP A 134 -6.08 6.58 -2.81
N LEU A 135 -5.95 6.43 -1.50
CA LEU A 135 -5.76 7.55 -0.55
C LEU A 135 -4.54 8.41 -0.91
N HIS A 136 -3.44 7.75 -1.29
CA HIS A 136 -2.21 8.43 -1.71
C HIS A 136 -2.05 8.50 -3.23
N GLY A 137 -3.10 8.21 -3.99
CA GLY A 137 -3.07 8.25 -5.45
C GLY A 137 -2.62 6.95 -6.10
N ASN A 138 -2.23 7.03 -7.38
CA ASN A 138 -1.92 5.86 -8.18
C ASN A 138 -0.83 6.17 -9.20
N LEU A 139 0.26 5.40 -9.20
CA LEU A 139 1.41 5.56 -10.11
C LEU A 139 1.07 5.36 -11.59
N ALA A 140 -0.05 4.68 -11.90
CA ALA A 140 -0.50 4.52 -13.28
C ALA A 140 -1.06 5.80 -13.90
N ARG A 141 -1.25 6.86 -13.09
CA ARG A 141 -1.81 8.15 -13.53
C ARG A 141 -0.76 9.26 -13.42
N VAL A 142 -0.84 10.21 -14.32
CA VAL A 142 -0.03 11.45 -14.31
C VAL A 142 -0.95 12.64 -14.55
N ARG A 143 -0.57 13.80 -14.01
CA ARG A 143 -1.30 15.03 -14.15
C ARG A 143 -0.39 16.14 -14.68
N CYS A 144 -0.90 16.99 -15.55
CA CYS A 144 -0.22 18.23 -15.91
C CYS A 144 -0.40 19.27 -14.81
N ARG A 145 0.69 19.86 -14.33
CA ARG A 145 0.68 20.90 -13.29
C ARG A 145 0.11 22.23 -13.79
N SER A 146 0.18 22.48 -15.11
CA SER A 146 -0.26 23.75 -15.72
C SER A 146 -1.74 23.70 -16.11
N CYS A 147 -2.18 22.72 -16.90
CA CYS A 147 -3.54 22.65 -17.42
C CYS A 147 -4.45 21.63 -16.69
N GLY A 148 -3.90 20.85 -15.74
CA GLY A 148 -4.68 19.89 -14.96
C GLY A 148 -5.06 18.60 -15.70
N VAL A 149 -4.77 18.47 -16.99
CA VAL A 149 -5.16 17.30 -17.78
C VAL A 149 -4.53 16.05 -17.20
N MET A 150 -5.34 14.99 -17.10
CA MET A 150 -4.90 13.67 -16.66
C MET A 150 -4.43 12.83 -17.86
N GLY A 151 -3.37 12.06 -17.64
CA GLY A 151 -2.83 11.11 -18.59
C GLY A 151 -2.44 9.79 -17.93
N THR A 152 -2.00 8.82 -18.72
CA THR A 152 -1.53 7.53 -18.19
C THR A 152 -0.01 7.52 -18.05
N ARG A 153 0.48 6.81 -17.02
CA ARG A 153 1.92 6.60 -16.84
C ARG A 153 2.52 5.79 -18.00
N ALA A 154 1.73 4.89 -18.60
CA ALA A 154 2.16 4.11 -19.76
C ALA A 154 2.44 5.00 -20.98
N ASP A 155 1.58 5.99 -21.26
CA ASP A 155 1.81 6.95 -22.34
C ASP A 155 3.04 7.81 -22.09
N LEU A 156 3.17 8.30 -20.86
CA LEU A 156 4.37 9.05 -20.45
C LEU A 156 5.64 8.21 -20.63
N ASP A 157 5.60 6.92 -20.23
CA ASP A 157 6.76 6.03 -20.35
C ASP A 157 7.18 5.80 -21.81
N ARG A 158 6.22 5.65 -22.74
CA ARG A 158 6.53 5.57 -24.18
C ARG A 158 7.25 6.82 -24.68
N ARG A 159 6.81 8.00 -24.26
CA ARG A 159 7.40 9.28 -24.66
C ARG A 159 8.79 9.49 -24.00
N LEU A 160 8.93 9.12 -22.73
CA LEU A 160 10.24 9.16 -22.05
C LEU A 160 11.24 8.21 -22.70
N ARG A 161 10.82 7.00 -23.10
CA ARG A 161 11.70 6.06 -23.84
C ARG A 161 12.13 6.62 -25.19
N ALA A 162 11.25 7.27 -25.92
CA ALA A 162 11.58 7.91 -27.19
C ALA A 162 12.57 9.06 -27.02
N ALA A 163 12.43 9.85 -25.97
CA ALA A 163 13.33 10.96 -25.64
C ALA A 163 14.69 10.50 -25.04
N ASN A 164 14.76 9.29 -24.48
CA ASN A 164 15.91 8.75 -23.75
C ASN A 164 16.26 7.33 -24.24
N PRO A 165 16.67 7.14 -25.51
CA PRO A 165 16.94 5.82 -26.07
C PRO A 165 18.01 5.08 -25.25
N GLY A 166 17.68 3.86 -24.79
CA GLY A 166 18.60 3.01 -24.03
C GLY A 166 18.86 3.43 -22.57
N PHE A 167 18.29 4.53 -22.07
CA PHE A 167 18.52 4.99 -20.69
C PHE A 167 18.21 3.88 -19.67
N GLY A 168 17.01 3.28 -19.73
CA GLY A 168 16.61 2.23 -18.81
C GLY A 168 17.46 0.94 -18.92
N LEU A 169 18.03 0.66 -20.08
CA LEU A 169 18.87 -0.53 -20.30
C LEU A 169 20.20 -0.45 -19.55
N ARG A 170 20.72 0.75 -19.26
CA ARG A 170 21.94 0.95 -18.45
C ARG A 170 21.82 0.35 -17.06
N PHE A 171 20.59 0.25 -16.52
CA PHE A 171 20.30 -0.18 -15.16
C PHE A 171 19.63 -1.56 -15.08
N ALA A 172 19.23 -2.13 -16.23
CA ALA A 172 18.60 -3.46 -16.30
C ALA A 172 19.60 -4.61 -16.13
N ALA A 173 20.90 -4.40 -16.44
CA ALA A 173 21.93 -5.43 -16.56
C ALA A 173 22.87 -5.53 -15.33
N GLY A 174 22.62 -4.80 -14.25
CA GLY A 174 23.44 -4.89 -13.04
C GLY A 174 23.18 -6.20 -12.28
N PRO A 175 24.20 -6.77 -11.58
CA PRO A 175 24.08 -8.04 -10.85
C PRO A 175 23.04 -8.03 -9.71
N LEU A 176 22.45 -6.88 -9.38
CA LEU A 176 21.44 -6.70 -8.35
C LEU A 176 20.12 -6.10 -8.87
N GLY A 177 19.98 -5.74 -10.15
CA GLY A 177 18.87 -4.91 -10.64
C GLY A 177 18.74 -3.61 -9.79
N ALA A 178 18.29 -2.51 -10.32
CA ALA A 178 18.02 -1.34 -9.48
C ALA A 178 16.95 -1.71 -8.44
N GLU A 179 17.30 -1.61 -7.15
CA GLU A 179 16.37 -1.95 -6.06
C GLU A 179 15.22 -0.94 -6.08
N VAL A 180 14.01 -1.44 -6.37
CA VAL A 180 12.81 -0.60 -6.52
C VAL A 180 12.20 -0.36 -5.15
N ASN A 181 11.82 0.89 -4.87
CA ASN A 181 11.14 1.30 -3.65
C ASN A 181 9.61 1.17 -3.78
N PRO A 182 8.85 1.21 -2.67
CA PRO A 182 7.39 1.07 -2.69
C PRO A 182 6.66 2.12 -3.55
N ASP A 183 7.28 3.28 -3.78
CA ASP A 183 6.78 4.37 -4.63
C ASP A 183 7.21 4.23 -6.11
N GLY A 184 7.77 3.08 -6.49
CA GLY A 184 8.23 2.85 -7.86
C GLY A 184 9.48 3.62 -8.24
N ASP A 185 10.19 4.22 -7.27
CA ASP A 185 11.46 4.91 -7.45
C ASP A 185 12.64 3.94 -7.30
N VAL A 186 13.78 4.26 -7.91
CA VAL A 186 15.05 3.55 -7.73
C VAL A 186 16.14 4.53 -7.33
N THR A 187 17.18 4.05 -6.70
CA THR A 187 18.33 4.90 -6.36
C THR A 187 19.28 4.98 -7.54
N LEU A 188 19.48 6.20 -8.10
CA LEU A 188 20.46 6.52 -9.14
C LEU A 188 21.32 7.69 -8.66
N ALA A 189 22.60 7.68 -9.00
CA ALA A 189 23.51 8.80 -8.72
C ALA A 189 23.23 9.98 -9.67
N ASP A 190 23.53 11.21 -9.24
CA ASP A 190 23.24 12.42 -10.04
C ASP A 190 23.94 12.40 -11.41
N ARG A 191 25.17 11.85 -11.50
CA ARG A 191 25.89 11.67 -12.76
C ARG A 191 25.19 10.73 -13.76
N GLU A 192 24.37 9.80 -13.26
CA GLU A 192 23.66 8.80 -14.08
C GLU A 192 22.38 9.36 -14.70
N ILE A 193 21.89 10.47 -14.17
CA ILE A 193 20.64 11.13 -14.60
C ILE A 193 20.88 12.46 -15.30
N ALA A 194 22.13 12.91 -15.41
CA ALA A 194 22.47 14.25 -15.93
C ALA A 194 21.98 14.48 -17.37
N ASP A 195 21.99 13.42 -18.20
CA ASP A 195 21.56 13.41 -19.59
C ASP A 195 20.07 13.05 -19.78
N PHE A 196 19.30 12.81 -18.70
CA PHE A 196 17.90 12.43 -18.81
C PHE A 196 17.02 13.61 -19.29
N VAL A 197 16.28 13.38 -20.37
CA VAL A 197 15.40 14.35 -20.99
C VAL A 197 13.97 14.15 -20.47
N MET A 198 13.41 15.17 -19.84
CA MET A 198 12.00 15.21 -19.45
C MET A 198 11.12 15.52 -20.67
N VAL A 199 9.86 15.08 -20.63
CA VAL A 199 8.85 15.42 -21.64
C VAL A 199 7.68 16.16 -20.97
N GLY A 200 7.24 17.25 -21.59
CA GLY A 200 6.13 18.07 -21.10
C GLY A 200 4.76 17.45 -21.38
N CYS A 201 3.71 18.16 -21.01
CA CYS A 201 2.33 17.81 -21.31
C CYS A 201 2.09 17.85 -22.84
N PRO A 202 1.42 16.86 -23.45
CA PRO A 202 1.16 16.87 -24.90
C PRO A 202 0.22 18.00 -25.34
N GLY A 203 -0.55 18.59 -24.42
CA GLY A 203 -1.51 19.66 -24.75
C GLY A 203 -0.99 21.08 -24.52
N CYS A 204 -0.05 21.29 -23.57
CA CYS A 204 0.42 22.63 -23.20
C CYS A 204 1.91 22.72 -22.88
N GLU A 205 2.66 21.63 -23.05
CA GLU A 205 4.08 21.49 -22.75
C GLU A 205 4.47 21.74 -21.29
N GLY A 206 3.50 21.99 -20.41
CA GLY A 206 3.72 22.19 -18.98
C GLY A 206 4.25 20.93 -18.28
N ASP A 207 4.84 21.13 -17.11
CA ASP A 207 5.41 20.07 -16.28
C ASP A 207 4.37 19.00 -15.91
N LEU A 208 4.78 17.75 -15.97
CA LEU A 208 4.00 16.61 -15.50
C LEU A 208 4.36 16.23 -14.06
N GLU A 209 3.38 15.76 -13.30
CA GLU A 209 3.57 15.17 -11.98
C GLU A 209 2.83 13.82 -11.91
N PRO A 210 3.31 12.86 -11.10
CA PRO A 210 2.55 11.63 -10.85
C PRO A 210 1.32 11.95 -10.00
N ASP A 211 0.23 11.23 -10.21
CA ASP A 211 -0.96 11.36 -9.36
C ASP A 211 -0.75 10.61 -8.03
N VAL A 212 0.25 11.04 -7.25
CA VAL A 212 0.55 10.48 -5.93
C VAL A 212 0.70 11.59 -4.89
N VAL A 213 0.44 11.24 -3.64
CA VAL A 213 0.70 12.12 -2.48
C VAL A 213 2.14 11.89 -2.02
N PHE A 214 3.03 12.81 -2.37
CA PHE A 214 4.41 12.79 -1.91
C PHE A 214 4.52 12.93 -0.39
N PHE A 215 5.64 12.51 0.18
CA PHE A 215 5.96 12.82 1.57
C PHE A 215 5.96 14.35 1.79
N GLY A 216 5.31 14.79 2.87
CA GLY A 216 5.15 16.23 3.16
C GLY A 216 4.00 16.91 2.41
N ALA A 217 3.30 16.22 1.51
CA ALA A 217 2.07 16.71 0.89
C ALA A 217 0.83 16.35 1.72
N THR A 218 -0.26 17.07 1.45
CA THR A 218 -1.58 16.78 2.02
C THR A 218 -2.38 15.89 1.08
N VAL A 219 -3.09 14.91 1.64
CA VAL A 219 -4.06 14.10 0.89
C VAL A 219 -5.15 15.03 0.33
N PRO A 220 -5.50 14.93 -0.96
CA PRO A 220 -6.58 15.72 -1.55
C PRO A 220 -7.88 15.60 -0.75
N PRO A 221 -8.57 16.73 -0.48
CA PRO A 221 -9.77 16.75 0.38
C PRO A 221 -10.86 15.77 -0.08
N GLU A 222 -11.08 15.64 -1.38
CA GLU A 222 -12.09 14.76 -1.96
C GLU A 222 -11.77 13.27 -1.73
N ARG A 223 -10.50 12.88 -1.82
CA ARG A 223 -10.06 11.50 -1.51
C ARG A 223 -10.24 11.20 -0.02
N LEU A 224 -9.87 12.16 0.82
CA LEU A 224 -10.04 12.03 2.26
C LEU A 224 -11.52 11.93 2.64
N ALA A 225 -12.37 12.79 2.08
CA ALA A 225 -13.81 12.78 2.33
C ALA A 225 -14.45 11.44 1.92
N SER A 226 -14.11 10.92 0.74
CA SER A 226 -14.59 9.61 0.28
C SER A 226 -14.17 8.47 1.22
N ALA A 227 -12.91 8.49 1.69
CA ALA A 227 -12.40 7.48 2.61
C ALA A 227 -13.03 7.58 4.02
N VAL A 228 -13.27 8.80 4.51
CA VAL A 228 -13.98 9.03 5.78
C VAL A 228 -15.44 8.60 5.67
N THR A 229 -16.11 8.85 4.54
CA THR A 229 -17.50 8.40 4.30
C THR A 229 -17.56 6.88 4.35
N LEU A 230 -16.66 6.17 3.66
CA LEU A 230 -16.59 4.70 3.71
C LEU A 230 -16.42 4.18 5.14
N LEU A 231 -15.50 4.76 5.92
CA LEU A 231 -15.31 4.38 7.32
C LEU A 231 -16.55 4.66 8.16
N SER A 232 -17.16 5.84 8.00
CA SER A 232 -18.30 6.27 8.86
C SER A 232 -19.56 5.45 8.65
N SER A 233 -19.70 4.79 7.50
CA SER A 233 -20.79 3.86 7.22
C SER A 233 -20.50 2.41 7.63
N ALA A 234 -19.23 2.12 7.96
CA ALA A 234 -18.81 0.76 8.27
C ALA A 234 -19.14 0.34 9.72
N ARG A 235 -19.37 -0.94 9.92
CA ARG A 235 -19.53 -1.57 11.23
C ARG A 235 -18.18 -1.83 11.93
N ALA A 236 -17.14 -2.05 11.15
CA ALA A 236 -15.78 -2.33 11.64
C ALA A 236 -14.71 -1.79 10.70
N LEU A 237 -13.52 -1.48 11.24
CA LEU A 237 -12.32 -1.15 10.48
C LEU A 237 -11.31 -2.30 10.57
N LEU A 238 -10.86 -2.81 9.43
CA LEU A 238 -9.80 -3.80 9.35
C LEU A 238 -8.54 -3.20 8.73
N VAL A 239 -7.47 -3.09 9.50
CA VAL A 239 -6.16 -2.58 9.04
C VAL A 239 -5.26 -3.74 8.63
N LEU A 240 -4.73 -3.71 7.42
CA LEU A 240 -3.95 -4.77 6.81
C LEU A 240 -2.60 -4.26 6.28
N GLY A 241 -1.50 -4.76 6.84
CA GLY A 241 -0.14 -4.49 6.33
C GLY A 241 0.27 -3.03 6.39
N SER A 242 -0.18 -2.32 7.42
CA SER A 242 0.20 -0.92 7.66
C SER A 242 0.74 -0.74 9.08
N SER A 243 1.95 -0.18 9.19
CA SER A 243 2.51 0.22 10.48
C SER A 243 1.78 1.42 11.11
N LEU A 244 0.89 2.10 10.35
CA LEU A 244 0.17 3.31 10.77
C LEU A 244 1.08 4.47 11.22
N ALA A 245 2.37 4.45 10.83
CA ALA A 245 3.34 5.46 11.25
C ALA A 245 2.99 6.86 10.70
N VAL A 246 2.45 6.94 9.47
CA VAL A 246 2.02 8.21 8.87
C VAL A 246 0.60 8.57 9.29
N MET A 247 0.38 9.86 9.55
CA MET A 247 -0.89 10.36 10.08
C MET A 247 -2.05 10.15 9.09
N SER A 248 -1.80 10.16 7.78
CA SER A 248 -2.83 9.93 6.77
C SER A 248 -3.53 8.57 6.88
N GLY A 249 -2.82 7.52 7.34
CA GLY A 249 -3.42 6.22 7.68
C GLY A 249 -3.91 6.14 9.12
N TYR A 250 -3.11 6.62 10.10
CA TYR A 250 -3.46 6.52 11.51
C TYR A 250 -4.74 7.27 11.89
N ARG A 251 -5.07 8.35 11.18
CA ARG A 251 -6.33 9.11 11.41
C ARG A 251 -7.59 8.26 11.29
N PHE A 252 -7.58 7.19 10.47
CA PHE A 252 -8.73 6.28 10.34
C PHE A 252 -8.94 5.46 11.62
N VAL A 253 -7.87 5.05 12.29
CA VAL A 253 -7.95 4.39 13.60
C VAL A 253 -8.46 5.34 14.68
N LEU A 254 -8.01 6.59 14.66
CA LEU A 254 -8.52 7.63 15.58
C LEU A 254 -10.00 7.89 15.34
N ARG A 255 -10.38 8.04 14.07
CA ARG A 255 -11.78 8.30 13.70
C ARG A 255 -12.70 7.11 14.01
N ALA A 256 -12.23 5.87 13.81
CA ALA A 256 -12.97 4.68 14.21
C ALA A 256 -13.22 4.67 15.73
N ALA A 257 -12.20 5.01 16.54
CA ALA A 257 -12.34 5.10 17.99
C ALA A 257 -13.35 6.19 18.42
N GLU A 258 -13.35 7.36 17.77
CA GLU A 258 -14.33 8.44 18.01
C GLU A 258 -15.78 7.99 17.68
N LEU A 259 -15.94 7.17 16.67
CA LEU A 259 -17.24 6.65 16.24
C LEU A 259 -17.67 5.38 16.98
N GLY A 260 -16.84 4.83 17.87
CA GLY A 260 -17.11 3.55 18.54
C GLY A 260 -17.01 2.34 17.60
N ILE A 261 -16.36 2.47 16.45
CA ILE A 261 -16.19 1.41 15.46
C ILE A 261 -15.00 0.52 15.89
N PRO A 262 -15.17 -0.81 16.08
CA PRO A 262 -14.10 -1.70 16.45
C PRO A 262 -13.04 -1.79 15.36
N VAL A 263 -11.76 -1.82 15.77
CA VAL A 263 -10.59 -1.89 14.88
C VAL A 263 -9.88 -3.23 15.05
N GLY A 264 -9.78 -4.03 13.99
CA GLY A 264 -8.88 -5.18 13.92
C GLY A 264 -7.62 -4.84 13.14
N ILE A 265 -6.46 -5.35 13.56
CA ILE A 265 -5.18 -5.12 12.86
C ILE A 265 -4.50 -6.44 12.55
N VAL A 266 -4.12 -6.64 11.27
CA VAL A 266 -3.24 -7.73 10.82
C VAL A 266 -2.00 -7.12 10.18
N ASN A 267 -0.84 -7.30 10.80
CA ASN A 267 0.43 -6.74 10.32
C ASN A 267 1.60 -7.62 10.77
N GLN A 268 2.70 -7.60 10.02
CA GLN A 268 3.98 -8.16 10.51
C GLN A 268 4.71 -7.10 11.34
N GLY A 269 4.83 -7.37 12.64
CA GLY A 269 5.39 -6.45 13.61
C GLY A 269 4.41 -5.40 14.13
N PRO A 270 4.86 -4.55 15.09
CA PRO A 270 4.00 -3.61 15.81
C PRO A 270 3.51 -2.47 14.93
N THR A 271 2.34 -1.93 15.30
CA THR A 271 1.76 -0.75 14.66
C THR A 271 1.47 0.35 15.67
N ARG A 272 1.33 1.57 15.18
CA ARG A 272 0.92 2.72 16.02
C ARG A 272 -0.50 2.56 16.57
N GLY A 273 -1.32 1.70 15.96
CA GLY A 273 -2.72 1.49 16.30
C GLY A 273 -3.00 0.38 17.30
N ASP A 274 -2.01 -0.42 17.67
CA ASP A 274 -2.20 -1.66 18.45
C ASP A 274 -2.99 -1.46 19.75
N THR A 275 -2.75 -0.37 20.48
CA THR A 275 -3.44 -0.06 21.74
C THR A 275 -4.91 0.32 21.58
N ARG A 276 -5.36 0.54 20.33
CA ARG A 276 -6.75 0.90 20.01
C ARG A 276 -7.49 -0.23 19.31
N ALA A 277 -6.79 -1.32 19.00
CA ALA A 277 -7.37 -2.46 18.32
C ALA A 277 -8.05 -3.41 19.31
N VAL A 278 -9.18 -3.99 18.92
CA VAL A 278 -9.86 -5.06 19.67
C VAL A 278 -9.11 -6.39 19.55
N PHE A 279 -8.32 -6.56 18.51
CA PHE A 279 -7.32 -7.61 18.37
C PHE A 279 -6.20 -7.17 17.43
N THR A 280 -5.02 -7.75 17.63
CA THR A 280 -3.89 -7.67 16.71
C THR A 280 -3.46 -9.08 16.31
N LEU A 281 -3.12 -9.29 15.03
CA LEU A 281 -2.60 -10.56 14.52
C LEU A 281 -1.28 -10.31 13.78
N ASP A 282 -0.18 -10.80 14.35
CA ASP A 282 1.11 -10.79 13.68
C ASP A 282 1.18 -11.95 12.68
N ALA A 283 0.98 -11.63 11.39
CA ALA A 283 0.94 -12.63 10.33
C ALA A 283 1.19 -12.07 8.94
N GLN A 284 1.61 -12.95 8.02
CA GLN A 284 1.71 -12.63 6.59
C GLN A 284 0.32 -12.61 5.95
N LEU A 285 -0.02 -11.51 5.30
CA LEU A 285 -1.33 -11.32 4.67
C LEU A 285 -1.58 -12.30 3.52
N SER A 286 -0.53 -12.66 2.77
CA SER A 286 -0.61 -13.66 1.69
C SER A 286 -1.00 -15.07 2.15
N ALA A 287 -0.87 -15.37 3.45
CA ALA A 287 -1.30 -16.63 4.04
C ALA A 287 -2.65 -16.49 4.75
N VAL A 288 -2.84 -15.42 5.53
CA VAL A 288 -4.02 -15.22 6.39
C VAL A 288 -5.27 -14.90 5.58
N LEU A 289 -5.19 -14.01 4.58
CA LEU A 289 -6.35 -13.55 3.85
C LEU A 289 -6.99 -14.63 2.95
N PRO A 290 -6.22 -15.45 2.21
CA PRO A 290 -6.81 -16.58 1.48
C PRO A 290 -7.48 -17.61 2.41
N ARG A 291 -6.87 -17.89 3.57
CA ARG A 291 -7.48 -18.76 4.57
C ARG A 291 -8.81 -18.18 5.09
N LEU A 292 -8.84 -16.88 5.39
CA LEU A 292 -10.05 -16.18 5.83
C LEU A 292 -11.16 -16.26 4.77
N SER A 293 -10.85 -15.96 3.50
CA SER A 293 -11.77 -16.06 2.38
C SER A 293 -12.33 -17.48 2.25
N ALA A 294 -11.45 -18.49 2.26
CA ALA A 294 -11.88 -19.89 2.15
C ALA A 294 -12.78 -20.34 3.32
N GLU A 295 -12.49 -19.95 4.56
CA GLU A 295 -13.32 -20.30 5.71
C GLU A 295 -14.69 -19.62 5.66
N LEU A 296 -14.77 -18.34 5.27
CA LEU A 296 -16.03 -17.60 5.23
C LEU A 296 -16.89 -17.98 4.03
N LEU A 297 -16.31 -18.11 2.84
CA LEU A 297 -17.05 -18.40 1.61
C LEU A 297 -17.33 -19.90 1.45
N GLY A 298 -16.42 -20.77 1.91
CA GLY A 298 -16.63 -22.21 1.92
C GLY A 298 -17.69 -22.67 2.95
N ALA A 299 -17.92 -21.90 4.02
CA ALA A 299 -18.99 -22.14 4.97
C ALA A 299 -20.37 -21.74 4.43
N ALA A 300 -20.43 -20.72 3.56
CA ALA A 300 -21.68 -20.26 2.93
C ALA A 300 -22.18 -21.20 1.81
N ALA A 301 -21.31 -22.08 1.30
CA ALA A 301 -21.66 -23.04 0.23
C ALA A 301 -22.15 -24.40 0.76
N ARG A 302 -22.26 -24.57 2.07
CA ARG A 302 -22.82 -25.75 2.78
C ARG A 302 -24.09 -25.39 3.53
#